data_b04d598bd8e5a92c0c16f26e4eb12b7d
#
_entry.id   b04d598bd8e5a92c0c16f26e4eb12b7d
#
_cell.length_a   1.000
_cell.length_b   1.000
_cell.length_c   1.000
_cell.angle_alpha   90.00
_cell.angle_beta   90.00
_cell.angle_gamma   90.00
#
_symmetry.space_group_name_H-M   'P 1'
#
loop_
_entity.id
_entity.type
_entity.pdbx_description
1 polymer ?
#
loop_
_entity_poly.entity_id
_entity_poly.type
_entity_poly.pdbx_seq_one_letter_code
_entity_poly.pdbx_strand_id
1 'polypeptide(L)'
;MSESWLVTGALGCIGASIVRTLVREDVRVTTFDIGDDDSRLRLIMEPAELERVTLVRGDVTSLEALGGALDDHEVTHVVHLAALLIPLARADPPLGSLVNVVGTTNIFEAVKQRRERIRGLAYASSAAVYDVVDDDAAEDEMAVGHPTTLYGVHKLANEGTARVYWVEDGLSSIGLRPYIVYGPGRDAGMTAGPTLAMAAAVRGDPYTIGWSSRSTFTYAPDAARAFVDAARAASEGAPVYNIPGETVPMSEVVAAIEAEVPGARIDYDDVPLPFPEEFATGGFPMPVTPLAQGVRDTVALFQSRV
;
A
#
# COMPACT_ATOMS: atom_id res chain seq x y z
N MET A 1 12.69 3.44 -24.63
CA MET A 1 11.39 2.73 -24.67
C MET A 1 10.48 3.42 -23.69
N SER A 2 9.23 3.66 -24.04
CA SER A 2 8.20 4.22 -23.13
C SER A 2 7.96 3.28 -21.95
N GLU A 3 7.66 3.81 -20.78
CA GLU A 3 7.27 3.01 -19.62
C GLU A 3 5.89 2.34 -19.84
N SER A 4 5.77 1.10 -19.39
CA SER A 4 4.51 0.37 -19.28
C SER A 4 4.49 -0.37 -17.97
N TRP A 5 3.45 -0.18 -17.18
CA TRP A 5 3.37 -0.62 -15.80
C TRP A 5 2.30 -1.67 -15.59
N LEU A 6 2.60 -2.66 -14.77
CA LEU A 6 1.62 -3.55 -14.16
C LEU A 6 1.51 -3.26 -12.66
N VAL A 7 0.29 -3.02 -12.21
CA VAL A 7 0.00 -2.85 -10.78
C VAL A 7 -0.93 -3.97 -10.34
N THR A 8 -0.47 -4.87 -9.47
CA THR A 8 -1.33 -5.89 -8.88
C THR A 8 -1.95 -5.38 -7.59
N GLY A 9 -3.17 -5.80 -7.26
CA GLY A 9 -3.93 -5.18 -6.16
C GLY A 9 -4.30 -3.71 -6.45
N ALA A 10 -4.43 -3.40 -7.73
CA ALA A 10 -4.61 -2.05 -8.24
C ALA A 10 -5.95 -1.41 -7.84
N LEU A 11 -6.96 -2.23 -7.54
CA LEU A 11 -8.26 -1.77 -7.06
C LEU A 11 -8.29 -1.53 -5.54
N GLY A 12 -7.17 -1.76 -4.84
CA GLY A 12 -6.98 -1.37 -3.44
C GLY A 12 -6.64 0.11 -3.27
N CYS A 13 -6.58 0.60 -2.01
CA CYS A 13 -6.32 2.00 -1.68
C CYS A 13 -5.02 2.54 -2.29
N ILE A 14 -3.88 1.92 -1.97
CA ILE A 14 -2.56 2.35 -2.50
C ILE A 14 -2.50 2.10 -4.01
N GLY A 15 -3.03 0.96 -4.47
CA GLY A 15 -3.05 0.61 -5.89
C GLY A 15 -3.78 1.62 -6.76
N ALA A 16 -4.97 2.04 -6.34
CA ALA A 16 -5.73 3.08 -7.05
C ALA A 16 -4.98 4.41 -7.11
N SER A 17 -4.31 4.80 -6.01
CA SER A 17 -3.49 6.00 -5.98
C SER A 17 -2.26 5.91 -6.89
N ILE A 18 -1.62 4.73 -7.03
CA ILE A 18 -0.54 4.48 -7.99
C ILE A 18 -1.05 4.61 -9.42
N VAL A 19 -2.16 3.96 -9.74
CA VAL A 19 -2.78 4.04 -11.08
C VAL A 19 -3.05 5.49 -11.47
N ARG A 20 -3.67 6.28 -10.58
CA ARG A 20 -3.90 7.72 -10.78
C ARG A 20 -2.58 8.48 -11.02
N THR A 21 -1.55 8.22 -10.21
CA THR A 21 -0.25 8.89 -10.34
C THR A 21 0.36 8.62 -11.70
N LEU A 22 0.42 7.37 -12.14
CA LEU A 22 0.99 6.98 -13.43
C LEU A 22 0.20 7.53 -14.63
N VAL A 23 -1.14 7.50 -14.56
CA VAL A 23 -1.99 8.07 -15.62
C VAL A 23 -1.75 9.58 -15.76
N ARG A 24 -1.58 10.31 -14.66
CA ARG A 24 -1.28 11.76 -14.68
C ARG A 24 0.12 12.09 -15.18
N GLU A 25 1.05 11.15 -15.08
CA GLU A 25 2.39 11.23 -15.67
C GLU A 25 2.44 10.79 -17.14
N ASP A 26 1.29 10.53 -17.76
CA ASP A 26 1.17 10.06 -19.15
C ASP A 26 1.84 8.71 -19.41
N VAL A 27 1.81 7.82 -18.42
CA VAL A 27 2.38 6.48 -18.47
C VAL A 27 1.31 5.44 -18.76
N ARG A 28 1.63 4.42 -19.55
CA ARG A 28 0.74 3.27 -19.79
C ARG A 28 0.62 2.41 -18.52
N VAL A 29 -0.60 2.21 -18.06
CA VAL A 29 -0.88 1.47 -16.82
C VAL A 29 -1.87 0.34 -17.09
N THR A 30 -1.50 -0.85 -16.66
CA THR A 30 -2.34 -2.06 -16.63
C THR A 30 -2.57 -2.44 -15.18
N THR A 31 -3.83 -2.56 -14.78
CA THR A 31 -4.20 -3.13 -13.49
C THR A 31 -4.24 -4.64 -13.59
N PHE A 32 -3.92 -5.34 -12.49
CA PHE A 32 -4.10 -6.77 -12.38
C PHE A 32 -4.71 -7.08 -11.00
N ASP A 33 -5.99 -7.40 -10.98
CA ASP A 33 -6.72 -7.64 -9.75
C ASP A 33 -7.71 -8.80 -9.92
N ILE A 34 -8.01 -9.50 -8.83
CA ILE A 34 -9.00 -10.58 -8.84
C ILE A 34 -10.44 -10.05 -8.85
N GLY A 35 -10.63 -8.85 -8.29
CA GLY A 35 -11.90 -8.13 -8.25
C GLY A 35 -12.18 -7.35 -9.52
N ASP A 36 -13.38 -6.81 -9.60
CA ASP A 36 -13.88 -5.92 -10.67
C ASP A 36 -14.46 -4.60 -10.11
N ASP A 37 -14.41 -4.40 -8.78
CA ASP A 37 -14.88 -3.17 -8.15
C ASP A 37 -13.84 -2.04 -8.31
N ASP A 38 -14.07 -1.18 -9.29
CA ASP A 38 -13.25 -0.01 -9.59
C ASP A 38 -13.70 1.27 -8.84
N SER A 39 -14.54 1.14 -7.81
CA SER A 39 -15.10 2.27 -7.05
C SER A 39 -14.04 3.23 -6.51
N ARG A 40 -12.89 2.71 -6.04
CA ARG A 40 -11.77 3.52 -5.54
C ARG A 40 -11.08 4.29 -6.66
N LEU A 41 -10.96 3.73 -7.86
CA LEU A 41 -10.46 4.46 -9.03
C LEU A 41 -11.44 5.59 -9.39
N ARG A 42 -12.74 5.30 -9.45
CA ARG A 42 -13.79 6.29 -9.74
C ARG A 42 -13.87 7.39 -8.67
N LEU A 43 -13.53 7.07 -7.44
CA LEU A 43 -13.50 8.06 -6.36
C LEU A 43 -12.43 9.13 -6.62
N ILE A 44 -11.25 8.74 -7.10
CA ILE A 44 -10.07 9.61 -7.15
C ILE A 44 -9.67 10.05 -8.56
N MET A 45 -10.25 9.49 -9.61
CA MET A 45 -9.93 9.78 -11.01
C MET A 45 -11.12 10.36 -11.74
N GLU A 46 -10.83 11.20 -12.74
CA GLU A 46 -11.84 11.70 -13.65
C GLU A 46 -12.16 10.66 -14.76
N PRO A 47 -13.35 10.68 -15.38
CA PRO A 47 -13.73 9.71 -16.42
C PRO A 47 -12.66 9.59 -17.54
N ALA A 48 -12.14 10.71 -18.02
CA ALA A 48 -11.11 10.71 -19.06
C ALA A 48 -9.76 10.10 -18.61
N GLU A 49 -9.45 10.14 -17.31
CA GLU A 49 -8.28 9.46 -16.75
C GLU A 49 -8.52 7.94 -16.71
N LEU A 50 -9.74 7.51 -16.36
CA LEU A 50 -10.13 6.08 -16.30
C LEU A 50 -10.07 5.40 -17.67
N GLU A 51 -10.46 6.09 -18.74
CA GLU A 51 -10.38 5.58 -20.12
C GLU A 51 -8.96 5.21 -20.56
N ARG A 52 -7.94 5.71 -19.86
CA ARG A 52 -6.53 5.46 -20.13
C ARG A 52 -5.97 4.25 -19.37
N VAL A 53 -6.78 3.64 -18.50
CA VAL A 53 -6.40 2.50 -17.67
C VAL A 53 -6.80 1.21 -18.37
N THR A 54 -5.86 0.28 -18.54
CA THR A 54 -6.17 -1.07 -18.97
C THR A 54 -6.52 -1.93 -17.77
N LEU A 55 -7.78 -2.36 -17.67
CA LEU A 55 -8.25 -3.21 -16.56
C LEU A 55 -8.09 -4.68 -16.95
N VAL A 56 -7.24 -5.43 -16.25
CA VAL A 56 -7.07 -6.87 -16.41
C VAL A 56 -7.52 -7.58 -15.14
N ARG A 57 -8.49 -8.47 -15.25
CA ARG A 57 -8.87 -9.36 -14.16
C ARG A 57 -7.97 -10.58 -14.16
N GLY A 58 -7.31 -10.86 -13.02
CA GLY A 58 -6.42 -11.99 -12.89
C GLY A 58 -6.09 -12.33 -11.43
N ASP A 59 -5.64 -13.56 -11.23
CA ASP A 59 -5.25 -14.08 -9.93
C ASP A 59 -3.72 -14.21 -9.86
N VAL A 60 -3.10 -13.59 -8.85
CA VAL A 60 -1.64 -13.65 -8.64
C VAL A 60 -1.13 -15.06 -8.31
N THR A 61 -2.02 -15.96 -7.94
CA THR A 61 -1.69 -17.38 -7.75
C THR A 61 -1.47 -18.14 -9.05
N SER A 62 -1.85 -17.55 -10.19
CA SER A 62 -1.60 -18.09 -11.53
C SER A 62 -0.38 -17.44 -12.19
N LEU A 63 0.75 -18.15 -12.21
CA LEU A 63 1.97 -17.71 -12.90
C LEU A 63 1.73 -17.48 -14.39
N GLU A 64 0.88 -18.32 -15.03
CA GLU A 64 0.52 -18.21 -16.45
C GLU A 64 -0.23 -16.89 -16.72
N ALA A 65 -1.25 -16.57 -15.91
CA ALA A 65 -2.02 -15.34 -16.07
C ALA A 65 -1.15 -14.09 -15.87
N LEU A 66 -0.26 -14.11 -14.89
CA LEU A 66 0.72 -13.04 -14.67
C LEU A 66 1.65 -12.89 -15.88
N GLY A 67 2.19 -14.01 -16.36
CA GLY A 67 3.06 -14.03 -17.52
C GLY A 67 2.38 -13.46 -18.77
N GLY A 68 1.15 -13.87 -19.05
CA GLY A 68 0.35 -13.33 -20.15
C GLY A 68 0.14 -11.81 -20.03
N ALA A 69 -0.29 -11.33 -18.86
CA ALA A 69 -0.49 -9.89 -18.66
C ALA A 69 0.80 -9.07 -18.83
N LEU A 70 1.95 -9.59 -18.38
CA LEU A 70 3.24 -8.93 -18.57
C LEU A 70 3.64 -8.86 -20.06
N ASP A 71 3.33 -9.90 -20.84
CA ASP A 71 3.69 -9.97 -22.26
C ASP A 71 2.73 -9.17 -23.14
N ASP A 72 1.43 -9.34 -22.97
CA ASP A 72 0.39 -8.68 -23.77
C ASP A 72 0.45 -7.15 -23.68
N HIS A 73 0.93 -6.63 -22.55
CA HIS A 73 1.03 -5.19 -22.31
C HIS A 73 2.46 -4.65 -22.34
N GLU A 74 3.44 -5.45 -22.79
CA GLU A 74 4.85 -5.07 -22.92
C GLU A 74 5.41 -4.39 -21.63
N VAL A 75 5.04 -4.94 -20.46
CA VAL A 75 5.32 -4.35 -19.16
C VAL A 75 6.81 -4.19 -18.92
N THR A 76 7.21 -3.00 -18.43
CA THR A 76 8.58 -2.62 -18.10
C THR A 76 8.81 -2.39 -16.60
N HIS A 77 7.75 -2.13 -15.84
CA HIS A 77 7.79 -1.91 -14.39
C HIS A 77 6.62 -2.61 -13.71
N VAL A 78 6.87 -3.17 -12.54
CA VAL A 78 5.86 -3.90 -11.76
C VAL A 78 5.78 -3.31 -10.35
N VAL A 79 4.56 -3.03 -9.91
CA VAL A 79 4.26 -2.79 -8.49
C VAL A 79 3.32 -3.87 -8.00
N HIS A 80 3.78 -4.64 -7.01
CA HIS A 80 3.02 -5.75 -6.45
C HIS A 80 2.45 -5.39 -5.07
N LEU A 81 1.12 -5.21 -5.03
CA LEU A 81 0.38 -4.89 -3.80
C LEU A 81 -0.67 -5.94 -3.44
N ALA A 82 -1.01 -6.86 -4.35
CA ALA A 82 -2.04 -7.86 -4.13
C ALA A 82 -1.74 -8.70 -2.88
N ALA A 83 -2.66 -8.70 -1.94
CA ALA A 83 -2.55 -9.47 -0.69
C ALA A 83 -3.91 -9.57 0.01
N LEU A 84 -4.12 -10.64 0.76
CA LEU A 84 -5.15 -10.74 1.77
C LEU A 84 -4.66 -10.12 3.08
N LEU A 85 -5.39 -9.10 3.57
CA LEU A 85 -5.06 -8.39 4.81
C LEU A 85 -5.31 -9.26 6.06
N ILE A 86 -4.87 -8.77 7.23
CA ILE A 86 -4.92 -9.50 8.51
C ILE A 86 -6.23 -10.24 8.77
N PRO A 87 -7.42 -9.62 8.66
CA PRO A 87 -8.68 -10.32 8.94
C PRO A 87 -8.93 -11.51 8.02
N LEU A 88 -8.65 -11.38 6.73
CA LEU A 88 -8.88 -12.41 5.73
C LEU A 88 -7.83 -13.53 5.81
N ALA A 89 -6.56 -13.17 5.97
CA ALA A 89 -5.48 -14.15 6.16
C ALA A 89 -5.65 -14.98 7.45
N ARG A 90 -6.29 -14.39 8.49
CA ARG A 90 -6.64 -15.10 9.72
C ARG A 90 -7.86 -16.01 9.55
N ALA A 91 -8.84 -15.58 8.76
CA ALA A 91 -10.06 -16.34 8.52
C ALA A 91 -9.81 -17.59 7.67
N ASP A 92 -8.89 -17.50 6.69
CA ASP A 92 -8.46 -18.63 5.86
C ASP A 92 -6.93 -18.62 5.70
N PRO A 93 -6.19 -19.24 6.65
CA PRO A 93 -4.74 -19.26 6.65
C PRO A 93 -4.10 -19.92 5.40
N PRO A 94 -4.61 -21.07 4.87
CA PRO A 94 -4.11 -21.63 3.63
C PRO A 94 -4.25 -20.69 2.43
N LEU A 95 -5.42 -20.08 2.26
CA LEU A 95 -5.64 -19.08 1.20
C LEU A 95 -4.77 -17.86 1.40
N GLY A 96 -4.62 -17.39 2.65
CA GLY A 96 -3.70 -16.30 3.01
C GLY A 96 -2.28 -16.58 2.56
N SER A 97 -1.75 -17.78 2.83
CA SER A 97 -0.42 -18.20 2.41
C SER A 97 -0.30 -18.31 0.89
N LEU A 98 -1.31 -18.88 0.24
CA LEU A 98 -1.35 -19.04 -1.22
C LEU A 98 -1.29 -17.67 -1.93
N VAL A 99 -2.13 -16.73 -1.53
CA VAL A 99 -2.16 -15.40 -2.15
C VAL A 99 -0.93 -14.57 -1.77
N ASN A 100 -0.60 -14.50 -0.47
CA ASN A 100 0.40 -13.56 0.01
C ASN A 100 1.84 -14.04 -0.24
N VAL A 101 2.11 -15.35 -0.17
CA VAL A 101 3.47 -15.88 -0.33
C VAL A 101 3.67 -16.47 -1.72
N VAL A 102 2.82 -17.42 -2.13
CA VAL A 102 2.95 -18.03 -3.47
C VAL A 102 2.66 -16.99 -4.56
N GLY A 103 1.65 -16.13 -4.38
CA GLY A 103 1.37 -15.03 -5.31
C GLY A 103 2.57 -14.09 -5.47
N THR A 104 3.25 -13.72 -4.39
CA THR A 104 4.47 -12.91 -4.44
C THR A 104 5.61 -13.66 -5.15
N THR A 105 5.81 -14.95 -4.85
CA THR A 105 6.81 -15.78 -5.54
C THR A 105 6.54 -15.84 -7.05
N ASN A 106 5.28 -15.97 -7.45
CA ASN A 106 4.88 -15.95 -8.86
C ASN A 106 5.23 -14.62 -9.55
N ILE A 107 5.09 -13.48 -8.85
CA ILE A 107 5.54 -12.18 -9.38
C ILE A 107 7.05 -12.20 -9.64
N PHE A 108 7.85 -12.65 -8.68
CA PHE A 108 9.30 -12.74 -8.86
C PHE A 108 9.68 -13.66 -10.02
N GLU A 109 9.06 -14.84 -10.13
CA GLU A 109 9.28 -15.77 -11.25
C GLU A 109 8.87 -15.17 -12.62
N ALA A 110 7.71 -14.53 -12.67
CA ALA A 110 7.23 -13.89 -13.89
C ALA A 110 8.14 -12.75 -14.37
N VAL A 111 8.64 -11.94 -13.42
CA VAL A 111 9.61 -10.85 -13.68
C VAL A 111 10.98 -11.41 -14.08
N LYS A 112 11.49 -12.42 -13.38
CA LYS A 112 12.76 -13.09 -13.69
C LYS A 112 12.80 -13.63 -15.13
N GLN A 113 11.70 -14.26 -15.58
CA GLN A 113 11.59 -14.77 -16.96
C GLN A 113 11.60 -13.65 -18.01
N ARG A 114 11.40 -12.37 -17.61
CA ARG A 114 11.30 -11.19 -18.49
C ARG A 114 12.30 -10.09 -18.11
N ARG A 115 13.38 -10.44 -17.40
CA ARG A 115 14.37 -9.48 -16.86
C ARG A 115 15.03 -8.59 -17.90
N GLU A 116 15.08 -9.02 -19.18
CA GLU A 116 15.61 -8.21 -20.28
C GLU A 116 14.70 -7.00 -20.61
N ARG A 117 13.42 -7.07 -20.28
CA ARG A 117 12.42 -6.04 -20.54
C ARG A 117 12.02 -5.31 -19.26
N ILE A 118 11.79 -6.04 -18.16
CA ILE A 118 11.33 -5.46 -16.89
C ILE A 118 12.53 -4.86 -16.17
N ARG A 119 12.46 -3.56 -15.93
CA ARG A 119 13.53 -2.72 -15.38
C ARG A 119 13.33 -2.40 -13.90
N GLY A 120 12.11 -2.54 -13.39
CA GLY A 120 11.81 -2.19 -12.00
C GLY A 120 10.74 -3.07 -11.39
N LEU A 121 10.99 -3.44 -10.14
CA LEU A 121 10.06 -4.21 -9.29
C LEU A 121 10.02 -3.58 -7.90
N ALA A 122 8.84 -3.09 -7.50
CA ALA A 122 8.56 -2.74 -6.12
C ALA A 122 7.43 -3.62 -5.59
N TYR A 123 7.49 -3.99 -4.30
CA TYR A 123 6.47 -4.81 -3.68
C TYR A 123 6.11 -4.32 -2.27
N ALA A 124 4.87 -4.57 -1.87
CA ALA A 124 4.40 -4.22 -0.54
C ALA A 124 4.79 -5.29 0.49
N SER A 125 5.71 -4.93 1.38
CA SER A 125 5.81 -5.50 2.71
C SER A 125 4.82 -4.79 3.64
N SER A 126 5.07 -4.71 4.93
CA SER A 126 4.21 -4.05 5.91
C SER A 126 4.95 -3.81 7.21
N ALA A 127 4.59 -2.77 7.95
CA ALA A 127 5.00 -2.60 9.34
C ALA A 127 4.52 -3.75 10.27
N ALA A 128 3.58 -4.58 9.81
CA ALA A 128 3.15 -5.80 10.52
C ALA A 128 4.24 -6.89 10.62
N VAL A 129 5.43 -6.69 10.02
CA VAL A 129 6.61 -7.53 10.25
C VAL A 129 7.22 -7.32 11.63
N TYR A 130 6.94 -6.17 12.28
CA TYR A 130 7.39 -5.86 13.64
C TYR A 130 6.37 -6.31 14.68
N ASP A 131 6.84 -6.50 15.91
CA ASP A 131 5.99 -6.72 17.09
C ASP A 131 6.08 -5.51 18.05
N VAL A 132 5.11 -5.37 18.93
CA VAL A 132 5.07 -4.34 20.00
C VAL A 132 6.27 -4.45 20.96
N VAL A 133 6.87 -5.63 21.07
CA VAL A 133 7.97 -5.91 22.01
C VAL A 133 9.35 -5.62 21.40
N ASP A 134 9.41 -5.33 20.09
CA ASP A 134 10.67 -5.08 19.38
C ASP A 134 10.99 -3.57 19.34
N ASP A 135 11.12 -2.92 20.50
CA ASP A 135 11.54 -1.51 20.56
C ASP A 135 12.86 -1.30 19.79
N ASP A 136 13.81 -2.25 19.89
CA ASP A 136 15.08 -2.19 19.15
C ASP A 136 14.91 -2.38 17.63
N ALA A 137 13.92 -3.17 17.18
CA ALA A 137 13.67 -3.44 15.77
C ALA A 137 12.96 -2.25 15.06
N ALA A 138 12.22 -1.44 15.81
CA ALA A 138 11.62 -0.22 15.28
C ALA A 138 12.65 0.88 15.00
N GLU A 139 13.82 0.81 15.63
CA GLU A 139 14.93 1.78 15.48
C GLU A 139 15.85 1.47 14.27
N ASP A 140 15.76 0.27 13.69
CA ASP A 140 16.58 -0.14 12.54
C ASP A 140 15.71 -0.72 11.42
N GLU A 141 15.67 -0.05 10.27
CA GLU A 141 14.98 -0.56 9.07
C GLU A 141 15.49 -1.93 8.59
N MET A 142 16.72 -2.29 8.94
CA MET A 142 17.33 -3.58 8.58
C MET A 142 17.06 -4.69 9.60
N ALA A 143 16.43 -4.37 10.73
CA ALA A 143 16.11 -5.36 11.75
C ALA A 143 15.12 -6.41 11.22
N VAL A 144 15.36 -7.66 11.60
CA VAL A 144 14.44 -8.77 11.31
C VAL A 144 13.32 -8.73 12.33
N GLY A 145 12.11 -8.44 11.89
CA GLY A 145 10.94 -8.40 12.77
C GLY A 145 10.53 -9.77 13.30
N HIS A 146 9.72 -9.76 14.37
CA HIS A 146 9.12 -10.96 14.99
C HIS A 146 7.60 -10.90 14.93
N PRO A 147 6.99 -11.03 13.72
CA PRO A 147 5.56 -10.80 13.54
C PRO A 147 4.70 -11.79 14.33
N THR A 148 3.64 -11.26 14.98
CA THR A 148 2.64 -12.03 15.73
C THR A 148 1.38 -12.34 14.94
N THR A 149 1.30 -11.90 13.68
CA THR A 149 0.19 -12.20 12.79
C THR A 149 0.64 -13.03 11.59
N LEU A 150 -0.22 -13.93 11.07
CA LEU A 150 0.06 -14.67 9.82
C LEU A 150 0.37 -13.73 8.66
N TYR A 151 -0.34 -12.61 8.56
CA TYR A 151 -0.07 -11.59 7.54
C TYR A 151 1.35 -11.03 7.66
N GLY A 152 1.79 -10.68 8.87
CA GLY A 152 3.16 -10.21 9.13
C GLY A 152 4.20 -11.27 8.78
N VAL A 153 3.96 -12.55 9.17
CA VAL A 153 4.83 -13.69 8.76
C VAL A 153 4.91 -13.81 7.24
N HIS A 154 3.79 -13.67 6.52
CA HIS A 154 3.80 -13.71 5.06
C HIS A 154 4.63 -12.56 4.46
N LYS A 155 4.50 -11.36 5.01
CA LYS A 155 5.26 -10.20 4.53
C LYS A 155 6.76 -10.35 4.81
N LEU A 156 7.14 -10.85 5.98
CA LEU A 156 8.55 -11.16 6.29
C LEU A 156 9.10 -12.27 5.38
N ALA A 157 8.31 -13.29 5.08
CA ALA A 157 8.69 -14.33 4.10
C ALA A 157 8.93 -13.74 2.70
N ASN A 158 8.12 -12.76 2.28
CA ASN A 158 8.30 -12.08 0.99
C ASN A 158 9.60 -11.27 0.94
N GLU A 159 10.00 -10.62 2.03
CA GLU A 159 11.31 -9.93 2.13
C GLU A 159 12.47 -10.93 2.00
N GLY A 160 12.35 -12.09 2.67
CA GLY A 160 13.29 -13.19 2.51
C GLY A 160 13.36 -13.72 1.08
N THR A 161 12.20 -13.89 0.43
CA THR A 161 12.08 -14.31 -0.97
C THR A 161 12.78 -13.31 -1.89
N ALA A 162 12.52 -12.02 -1.77
CA ALA A 162 13.17 -10.98 -2.56
C ALA A 162 14.70 -11.03 -2.44
N ARG A 163 15.21 -11.21 -1.23
CA ARG A 163 16.64 -11.35 -0.99
C ARG A 163 17.25 -12.58 -1.68
N VAL A 164 16.55 -13.72 -1.68
CA VAL A 164 17.02 -14.94 -2.37
C VAL A 164 17.07 -14.73 -3.87
N TYR A 165 16.04 -14.13 -4.48
CA TYR A 165 16.04 -13.81 -5.91
C TYR A 165 17.18 -12.86 -6.31
N TRP A 166 17.55 -11.94 -5.42
CA TRP A 166 18.75 -11.13 -5.65
C TRP A 166 20.03 -11.96 -5.61
N VAL A 167 20.21 -12.78 -4.57
CA VAL A 167 21.45 -13.55 -4.35
C VAL A 167 21.66 -14.60 -5.44
N GLU A 168 20.61 -15.29 -5.84
CA GLU A 168 20.69 -16.40 -6.80
C GLU A 168 20.58 -15.96 -8.25
N ASP A 169 19.76 -14.97 -8.54
CA ASP A 169 19.40 -14.60 -9.90
C ASP A 169 19.80 -13.15 -10.29
N GLY A 170 20.30 -12.35 -9.34
CA GLY A 170 20.60 -10.94 -9.56
C GLY A 170 19.35 -10.08 -9.83
N LEU A 171 18.16 -10.54 -9.41
CA LEU A 171 16.92 -9.83 -9.61
C LEU A 171 16.72 -8.77 -8.52
N SER A 172 16.96 -7.51 -8.88
CA SER A 172 16.78 -6.37 -7.98
C SER A 172 15.31 -6.08 -7.72
N SER A 173 15.00 -5.68 -6.50
CA SER A 173 13.66 -5.21 -6.11
C SER A 173 13.73 -4.28 -4.90
N ILE A 174 12.71 -3.45 -4.70
CA ILE A 174 12.56 -2.65 -3.48
C ILE A 174 11.27 -3.05 -2.79
N GLY A 175 11.39 -3.48 -1.53
CA GLY A 175 10.27 -3.69 -0.62
C GLY A 175 9.94 -2.40 0.13
N LEU A 176 8.66 -2.08 0.29
CA LEU A 176 8.22 -0.99 1.13
C LEU A 176 7.27 -1.51 2.21
N ARG A 177 7.41 -0.98 3.43
CA ARG A 177 6.59 -1.31 4.60
C ARG A 177 5.64 -0.15 4.93
N PRO A 178 4.43 -0.10 4.36
CA PRO A 178 3.40 0.83 4.82
C PRO A 178 2.99 0.51 6.26
N TYR A 179 2.65 1.55 7.02
CA TYR A 179 2.03 1.40 8.34
C TYR A 179 0.57 1.83 8.31
N ILE A 180 0.19 2.95 8.93
CA ILE A 180 -1.18 3.43 8.88
C ILE A 180 -1.35 4.36 7.68
N VAL A 181 -1.83 3.77 6.60
CA VAL A 181 -2.19 4.56 5.43
C VAL A 181 -3.59 5.14 5.62
N TYR A 182 -3.75 6.44 5.38
CA TYR A 182 -5.02 7.16 5.40
C TYR A 182 -5.23 7.97 4.11
N GLY A 183 -6.44 8.42 3.89
CA GLY A 183 -6.77 9.25 2.75
C GLY A 183 -7.67 8.56 1.73
N PRO A 184 -7.84 9.13 0.53
CA PRO A 184 -8.81 8.65 -0.46
C PRO A 184 -8.66 7.17 -0.79
N GLY A 185 -9.78 6.44 -0.75
CA GLY A 185 -9.82 5.00 -1.04
C GLY A 185 -9.46 4.08 0.14
N ARG A 186 -9.11 4.62 1.31
CA ARG A 186 -8.88 3.81 2.53
C ARG A 186 -10.19 3.55 3.27
N ASP A 187 -11.00 2.65 2.78
CA ASP A 187 -12.36 2.34 3.25
C ASP A 187 -12.47 0.98 3.95
N ALA A 188 -11.40 0.20 4.00
CA ALA A 188 -11.37 -1.12 4.61
C ALA A 188 -10.05 -1.42 5.33
N GLY A 189 -10.09 -2.41 6.23
CA GLY A 189 -8.97 -2.86 7.05
C GLY A 189 -8.98 -2.29 8.46
N MET A 190 -8.21 -2.89 9.35
CA MET A 190 -8.22 -2.61 10.80
C MET A 190 -7.93 -1.13 11.12
N THR A 191 -7.11 -0.46 10.33
CA THR A 191 -6.68 0.93 10.55
C THR A 191 -7.37 1.94 9.62
N ALA A 192 -8.51 1.61 9.00
CA ALA A 192 -9.25 2.51 8.12
C ALA A 192 -10.04 3.61 8.87
N GLY A 193 -10.18 3.48 10.19
CA GLY A 193 -10.98 4.36 11.04
C GLY A 193 -10.81 5.85 10.76
N PRO A 194 -9.60 6.41 10.70
CA PRO A 194 -9.40 7.83 10.40
C PRO A 194 -10.05 8.31 9.09
N THR A 195 -9.90 7.54 8.01
CA THR A 195 -10.53 7.90 6.72
C THR A 195 -12.04 7.75 6.74
N LEU A 196 -12.54 6.70 7.39
CA LEU A 196 -13.99 6.50 7.58
C LEU A 196 -14.60 7.62 8.42
N ALA A 197 -13.87 8.12 9.44
CA ALA A 197 -14.27 9.28 10.24
C ALA A 197 -14.38 10.55 9.39
N MET A 198 -13.42 10.81 8.48
CA MET A 198 -13.51 11.93 7.53
C MET A 198 -14.75 11.82 6.63
N ALA A 199 -15.02 10.63 6.10
CA ALA A 199 -16.20 10.39 5.28
C ALA A 199 -17.52 10.56 6.07
N ALA A 200 -17.56 10.10 7.32
CA ALA A 200 -18.70 10.29 8.22
C ALA A 200 -18.90 11.78 8.55
N ALA A 201 -17.83 12.50 8.88
CA ALA A 201 -17.87 13.93 9.15
C ALA A 201 -18.50 14.73 7.98
N VAL A 202 -18.08 14.44 6.74
CA VAL A 202 -18.63 15.08 5.53
C VAL A 202 -20.13 14.83 5.37
N ARG A 203 -20.61 13.63 5.73
CA ARG A 203 -22.05 13.30 5.70
C ARG A 203 -22.84 13.84 6.91
N GLY A 204 -22.16 14.37 7.93
CA GLY A 204 -22.77 14.78 9.19
C GLY A 204 -23.12 13.61 10.14
N ASP A 205 -22.60 12.42 9.87
CA ASP A 205 -22.78 11.22 10.68
C ASP A 205 -21.82 11.21 11.89
N PRO A 206 -22.21 10.66 13.05
CA PRO A 206 -21.27 10.35 14.12
C PRO A 206 -20.43 9.14 13.74
N TYR A 207 -19.16 9.12 14.19
CA TYR A 207 -18.28 7.98 13.97
C TYR A 207 -17.32 7.79 15.16
N THR A 208 -17.13 6.54 15.58
CA THR A 208 -16.13 6.17 16.57
C THR A 208 -15.01 5.35 15.91
N ILE A 209 -13.76 5.84 16.00
CA ILE A 209 -12.59 5.11 15.56
C ILE A 209 -12.30 4.04 16.61
N GLY A 210 -12.30 2.76 16.24
CA GLY A 210 -12.23 1.63 17.16
C GLY A 210 -10.86 1.39 17.82
N TRP A 211 -9.96 2.38 17.83
CA TRP A 211 -8.64 2.29 18.44
C TRP A 211 -8.03 3.66 18.73
N SER A 212 -7.07 3.71 19.67
CA SER A 212 -6.25 4.88 19.94
C SER A 212 -4.80 4.45 20.14
N SER A 213 -3.90 5.02 19.38
CA SER A 213 -2.46 4.89 19.57
C SER A 213 -1.79 6.12 19.00
N ARG A 214 -0.68 6.55 19.60
CA ARG A 214 0.27 7.37 18.87
C ARG A 214 0.83 6.49 17.74
N SER A 215 0.79 6.93 16.51
CA SER A 215 1.15 6.10 15.36
C SER A 215 1.60 6.96 14.18
N THR A 216 2.36 6.35 13.27
CA THR A 216 2.79 7.01 12.04
C THR A 216 1.72 6.91 10.96
N PHE A 217 1.19 8.06 10.53
CA PHE A 217 0.16 8.18 9.51
C PHE A 217 0.77 8.58 8.17
N THR A 218 0.63 7.73 7.17
CA THR A 218 1.09 7.98 5.80
C THR A 218 -0.08 8.33 4.89
N TYR A 219 0.00 9.45 4.18
CA TYR A 219 -1.02 9.82 3.21
C TYR A 219 -0.98 8.89 1.99
N ALA A 220 -2.12 8.38 1.54
CA ALA A 220 -2.21 7.39 0.47
C ALA A 220 -1.52 7.81 -0.85
N PRO A 221 -1.61 9.07 -1.31
CA PRO A 221 -0.83 9.56 -2.44
C PRO A 221 0.69 9.52 -2.23
N ASP A 222 1.18 9.77 -1.00
CA ASP A 222 2.61 9.69 -0.70
C ASP A 222 3.10 8.25 -0.74
N ALA A 223 2.33 7.31 -0.15
CA ALA A 223 2.61 5.89 -0.28
C ALA A 223 2.65 5.45 -1.74
N ALA A 224 1.70 5.91 -2.56
CA ALA A 224 1.67 5.63 -4.00
C ALA A 224 2.93 6.16 -4.70
N ARG A 225 3.32 7.39 -4.41
CA ARG A 225 4.53 8.00 -4.95
C ARG A 225 5.77 7.20 -4.57
N ALA A 226 5.88 6.78 -3.32
CA ALA A 226 6.99 5.95 -2.83
C ALA A 226 7.12 4.64 -3.63
N PHE A 227 6.02 3.94 -3.91
CA PHE A 227 6.04 2.73 -4.72
C PHE A 227 6.44 2.98 -6.18
N VAL A 228 5.98 4.08 -6.78
CA VAL A 228 6.36 4.47 -8.14
C VAL A 228 7.86 4.78 -8.19
N ASP A 229 8.36 5.58 -7.25
CA ASP A 229 9.78 5.94 -7.21
C ASP A 229 10.66 4.72 -6.90
N ALA A 230 10.21 3.80 -6.03
CA ALA A 230 10.91 2.55 -5.74
C ALA A 230 11.03 1.66 -6.98
N ALA A 231 9.95 1.50 -7.76
CA ALA A 231 10.01 0.71 -8.99
C ALA A 231 10.86 1.37 -10.10
N ARG A 232 11.04 2.69 -10.08
CA ARG A 232 11.91 3.42 -11.01
C ARG A 232 13.37 3.46 -10.56
N ALA A 233 13.61 3.27 -9.27
CA ALA A 233 14.96 3.36 -8.74
C ALA A 233 15.84 2.25 -9.30
N ALA A 234 16.98 2.64 -9.87
CA ALA A 234 18.04 1.70 -10.25
C ALA A 234 18.79 1.28 -8.98
N SER A 235 18.21 0.37 -8.20
CA SER A 235 18.87 -0.16 -7.00
C SER A 235 19.53 -1.51 -7.31
N GLU A 236 20.69 -1.76 -6.71
CA GLU A 236 21.26 -3.10 -6.64
C GLU A 236 20.83 -3.74 -5.31
N GLY A 237 20.28 -4.94 -5.36
CA GLY A 237 19.86 -5.65 -4.16
C GLY A 237 18.36 -5.83 -4.03
N ALA A 238 17.98 -6.21 -2.81
CA ALA A 238 16.58 -6.31 -2.39
C ALA A 238 16.37 -5.55 -1.07
N PRO A 239 16.66 -4.23 -1.03
CA PRO A 239 16.45 -3.45 0.17
C PRO A 239 14.97 -3.33 0.50
N VAL A 240 14.69 -3.16 1.79
CA VAL A 240 13.34 -2.93 2.31
C VAL A 240 13.35 -1.68 3.17
N TYR A 241 12.38 -0.78 2.97
CA TYR A 241 12.29 0.49 3.67
C TYR A 241 10.93 0.70 4.30
N ASN A 242 10.91 1.33 5.46
CA ASN A 242 9.68 1.79 6.09
C ASN A 242 9.18 3.06 5.38
N ILE A 243 7.88 3.13 5.07
CA ILE A 243 7.30 4.35 4.50
C ILE A 243 7.12 5.38 5.63
N PRO A 244 7.69 6.59 5.49
CA PRO A 244 7.54 7.63 6.49
C PRO A 244 6.11 8.20 6.53
N GLY A 245 5.82 8.92 7.59
CA GLY A 245 4.60 9.65 7.79
C GLY A 245 4.75 10.59 8.98
N GLU A 246 3.66 11.19 9.41
CA GLU A 246 3.64 12.01 10.61
C GLU A 246 3.19 11.16 11.81
N THR A 247 4.00 11.12 12.86
CA THR A 247 3.71 10.32 14.07
C THR A 247 2.99 11.17 15.11
N VAL A 248 1.68 10.94 15.25
CA VAL A 248 0.80 11.72 16.12
C VAL A 248 -0.15 10.83 16.92
N PRO A 249 -0.68 11.31 18.08
CA PRO A 249 -1.76 10.63 18.78
C PRO A 249 -3.10 10.77 18.03
N MET A 250 -4.05 9.86 18.28
CA MET A 250 -5.37 9.88 17.66
C MET A 250 -6.14 11.20 17.91
N SER A 251 -5.92 11.84 19.04
CA SER A 251 -6.52 13.14 19.35
C SER A 251 -6.16 14.23 18.33
N GLU A 252 -4.95 14.22 17.78
CA GLU A 252 -4.55 15.17 16.73
C GLU A 252 -5.21 14.84 15.40
N VAL A 253 -5.42 13.55 15.08
CA VAL A 253 -6.18 13.13 13.89
C VAL A 253 -7.62 13.64 13.98
N VAL A 254 -8.28 13.46 15.12
CA VAL A 254 -9.65 13.97 15.36
C VAL A 254 -9.69 15.49 15.27
N ALA A 255 -8.76 16.17 15.90
CA ALA A 255 -8.68 17.64 15.85
C ALA A 255 -8.47 18.16 14.42
N ALA A 256 -7.68 17.48 13.59
CA ALA A 256 -7.52 17.82 12.19
C ALA A 256 -8.83 17.65 11.38
N ILE A 257 -9.60 16.59 11.66
CA ILE A 257 -10.92 16.38 11.02
C ILE A 257 -11.92 17.48 11.44
N GLU A 258 -11.97 17.81 12.72
CA GLU A 258 -12.84 18.86 13.26
C GLU A 258 -12.50 20.26 12.73
N ALA A 259 -11.21 20.52 12.48
CA ALA A 259 -10.77 21.78 11.85
C ALA A 259 -11.31 21.95 10.42
N GLU A 260 -11.40 20.87 9.65
CA GLU A 260 -11.91 20.90 8.26
C GLU A 260 -13.44 20.75 8.19
N VAL A 261 -14.06 20.11 9.19
CA VAL A 261 -15.52 19.93 9.28
C VAL A 261 -15.99 20.36 10.68
N PRO A 262 -16.20 21.68 10.93
CA PRO A 262 -16.63 22.17 12.24
C PRO A 262 -17.95 21.54 12.70
N GLY A 263 -17.95 20.98 13.92
CA GLY A 263 -19.08 20.28 14.50
C GLY A 263 -19.17 18.80 14.13
N ALA A 264 -18.16 18.23 13.50
CA ALA A 264 -18.05 16.79 13.33
C ALA A 264 -18.13 16.08 14.70
N ARG A 265 -18.82 14.92 14.71
CA ARG A 265 -19.00 14.12 15.94
C ARG A 265 -18.14 12.87 15.84
N ILE A 266 -16.83 13.06 16.02
CA ILE A 266 -15.83 11.98 15.91
C ILE A 266 -15.29 11.68 17.29
N ASP A 267 -15.28 10.40 17.64
CA ASP A 267 -14.75 9.86 18.89
C ASP A 267 -13.79 8.69 18.59
N TYR A 268 -13.11 8.16 19.59
CA TYR A 268 -12.26 7.00 19.46
C TYR A 268 -12.23 6.16 20.74
N ASP A 269 -12.11 4.84 20.59
CA ASP A 269 -11.99 3.91 21.69
C ASP A 269 -10.56 3.91 22.25
N ASP A 270 -10.41 3.77 23.56
CA ASP A 270 -9.10 3.63 24.22
C ASP A 270 -8.60 2.18 24.10
N VAL A 271 -8.30 1.76 22.87
CA VAL A 271 -7.79 0.43 22.53
C VAL A 271 -6.49 0.59 21.74
N PRO A 272 -5.34 0.16 22.28
CA PRO A 272 -4.07 0.30 21.59
C PRO A 272 -3.97 -0.64 20.39
N LEU A 273 -3.25 -0.24 19.34
CA LEU A 273 -2.85 -1.13 18.26
C LEU A 273 -1.70 -2.04 18.71
N PRO A 274 -1.66 -3.29 18.21
CA PRO A 274 -0.59 -4.25 18.53
C PRO A 274 0.64 -4.02 17.63
N PHE A 275 1.13 -2.77 17.54
CA PHE A 275 2.28 -2.38 16.72
C PHE A 275 3.06 -1.27 17.41
N PRO A 276 4.37 -1.12 17.15
CA PRO A 276 5.15 0.02 17.60
C PRO A 276 4.54 1.36 17.17
N GLU A 277 4.74 2.39 17.96
CA GLU A 277 4.18 3.73 17.66
C GLU A 277 4.90 4.41 16.49
N GLU A 278 6.19 4.18 16.37
CA GLU A 278 7.09 4.82 15.42
C GLU A 278 8.11 3.82 14.87
N PHE A 279 8.64 4.09 13.69
CA PHE A 279 9.66 3.26 13.03
C PHE A 279 10.77 4.12 12.47
N ALA A 280 12.00 3.60 12.46
CA ALA A 280 13.10 4.21 11.73
C ALA A 280 12.73 4.35 10.24
N THR A 281 13.01 5.52 9.69
CA THR A 281 12.77 5.86 8.28
C THR A 281 13.97 6.64 7.74
N GLY A 282 14.08 6.78 6.41
CA GLY A 282 15.08 7.63 5.78
C GLY A 282 16.06 6.89 4.87
N GLY A 283 16.00 5.56 4.83
CA GLY A 283 16.82 4.77 3.91
C GLY A 283 16.47 4.97 2.42
N PHE A 284 15.25 5.43 2.13
CA PHE A 284 14.81 5.79 0.80
C PHE A 284 14.07 7.15 0.82
N PRO A 285 14.37 8.08 -0.11
CA PRO A 285 13.71 9.39 -0.14
C PRO A 285 12.24 9.24 -0.54
N MET A 286 11.34 9.62 0.34
CA MET A 286 9.89 9.54 0.14
C MET A 286 9.22 10.84 0.57
N PRO A 287 8.12 11.26 -0.10
CA PRO A 287 7.38 12.43 0.30
C PRO A 287 6.65 12.19 1.62
N VAL A 288 6.47 13.27 2.38
CA VAL A 288 5.65 13.27 3.60
C VAL A 288 4.73 14.48 3.57
N THR A 289 3.46 14.24 3.32
CA THR A 289 2.42 15.26 3.43
C THR A 289 2.02 15.41 4.90
N PRO A 290 2.04 16.64 5.48
CA PRO A 290 1.56 16.86 6.84
C PRO A 290 0.13 16.35 7.02
N LEU A 291 -0.17 15.76 8.19
CA LEU A 291 -1.49 15.18 8.48
C LEU A 291 -2.63 16.16 8.20
N ALA A 292 -2.51 17.39 8.69
CA ALA A 292 -3.54 18.42 8.47
C ALA A 292 -3.81 18.69 6.97
N GLN A 293 -2.77 18.64 6.12
CA GLN A 293 -2.94 18.79 4.68
C GLN A 293 -3.61 17.57 4.05
N GLY A 294 -3.18 16.35 4.41
CA GLY A 294 -3.80 15.12 3.89
C GLY A 294 -5.26 14.95 4.32
N VAL A 295 -5.60 15.38 5.55
CA VAL A 295 -6.99 15.43 6.03
C VAL A 295 -7.80 16.43 5.22
N ARG A 296 -7.31 17.66 5.02
CA ARG A 296 -7.95 18.71 4.20
C ARG A 296 -8.24 18.20 2.79
N ASP A 297 -7.25 17.65 2.12
CA ASP A 297 -7.37 17.18 0.74
C ASP A 297 -8.36 16.02 0.63
N THR A 298 -8.40 15.13 1.64
CA THR A 298 -9.35 14.00 1.70
C THR A 298 -10.77 14.48 1.92
N VAL A 299 -10.97 15.39 2.89
CA VAL A 299 -12.30 15.99 3.18
C VAL A 299 -12.82 16.75 1.96
N ALA A 300 -11.97 17.57 1.33
CA ALA A 300 -12.35 18.31 0.12
C ALA A 300 -12.78 17.38 -1.02
N LEU A 301 -12.04 16.26 -1.22
CA LEU A 301 -12.44 15.26 -2.21
C LEU A 301 -13.79 14.65 -1.87
N PHE A 302 -14.03 14.23 -0.63
CA PHE A 302 -15.30 13.64 -0.23
C PHE A 302 -16.47 14.64 -0.41
N GLN A 303 -16.27 15.91 -0.03
CA GLN A 303 -17.27 16.97 -0.25
C GLN A 303 -17.61 17.19 -1.73
N SER A 304 -16.64 17.00 -2.63
CA SER A 304 -16.87 17.13 -4.07
C SER A 304 -17.62 15.96 -4.70
N ARG A 305 -17.82 14.87 -3.96
CA ARG A 305 -18.49 13.64 -4.44
C ARG A 305 -19.87 13.41 -3.78
N VAL A 306 -20.29 14.29 -2.85
CA VAL A 306 -21.62 14.33 -2.26
C VAL A 306 -22.51 15.28 -3.07
#